data_0ac7008bc155378888b99f13de621fdd
#
_entry.id   0ac7008bc155378888b99f13de621fdd
#
_cell.length_a   1.000
_cell.length_b   1.000
_cell.length_c   1.000
_cell.angle_alpha   90.00
_cell.angle_beta   90.00
_cell.angle_gamma   90.00
#
_symmetry.space_group_name_H-M   'P 1'
#
loop_
_entity.id
_entity.type
_entity.pdbx_description
1 polymer ?
#
loop_
_entity_poly.entity_id
_entity_poly.type
_entity_poly.pdbx_seq_one_letter_code
_entity_poly.pdbx_strand_id
1 'polypeptide(L)'
;MGILKKLFGKNMDEFCAPMAGKAVAISDVPDPTFAEGMLGNGIAIEPVDGKVYAPCDATVDMMFTTGHAVSLVADFGAEILIHVGLETVSLEGKPFTIHAANGDKVKKGQLLIEADLEAIKAAGLPIITPMVVCNTDDYPTFDTSVGKAVTNEDVVISLAK
;
A
#
# COMPACT_ATOMS: atom_id res chain seq x y z
N MET A 1 10.35 -13.70 0.06
CA MET A 1 11.55 -13.81 0.93
C MET A 1 11.58 -15.07 1.77
N GLY A 2 11.08 -16.19 1.24
CA GLY A 2 11.04 -17.45 1.97
C GLY A 2 12.40 -17.96 2.45
N ILE A 3 13.45 -17.75 1.65
CA ILE A 3 14.81 -18.16 2.01
C ILE A 3 15.32 -17.40 3.23
N LEU A 4 15.10 -16.08 3.29
CA LEU A 4 15.51 -15.25 4.42
C LEU A 4 14.74 -15.61 5.69
N LYS A 5 13.45 -15.93 5.58
CA LYS A 5 12.66 -16.42 6.72
C LYS A 5 13.30 -17.63 7.37
N LYS A 6 13.69 -18.61 6.54
CA LYS A 6 14.32 -19.85 7.01
C LYS A 6 15.72 -19.60 7.54
N LEU A 7 16.49 -18.78 6.83
CA LEU A 7 17.89 -18.53 7.14
C LEU A 7 18.09 -17.93 8.53
N PHE A 8 17.21 -17.02 8.94
CA PHE A 8 17.30 -16.35 10.23
C PHE A 8 16.40 -16.97 11.30
N GLY A 9 15.72 -18.09 10.99
CA GLY A 9 14.88 -18.78 11.96
C GLY A 9 13.65 -17.98 12.40
N LYS A 10 13.30 -16.92 11.68
CA LYS A 10 12.13 -16.09 11.97
C LYS A 10 11.03 -16.32 10.94
N ASN A 11 9.81 -16.40 11.41
CA ASN A 11 8.65 -16.35 10.53
C ASN A 11 8.35 -14.88 10.25
N MET A 12 8.50 -14.46 9.01
CA MET A 12 8.20 -13.10 8.60
C MET A 12 6.84 -13.06 7.91
N ASP A 13 6.06 -12.04 8.24
CA ASP A 13 4.83 -11.74 7.53
C ASP A 13 5.16 -10.90 6.30
N GLU A 14 4.35 -11.02 5.26
CA GLU A 14 4.68 -10.42 3.96
C GLU A 14 3.50 -9.64 3.40
N PHE A 15 3.82 -8.53 2.74
CA PHE A 15 2.86 -7.79 1.93
C PHE A 15 3.28 -7.83 0.47
N CYS A 16 2.32 -8.13 -0.40
CA CYS A 16 2.50 -7.95 -1.83
C CYS A 16 2.29 -6.47 -2.19
N ALA A 17 2.78 -6.08 -3.37
CA ALA A 17 2.54 -4.74 -3.86
C ALA A 17 1.02 -4.52 -4.04
N PRO A 18 0.51 -3.35 -3.67
CA PRO A 18 -0.92 -3.08 -3.82
C PRO A 18 -1.33 -2.80 -5.26
N MET A 19 -0.38 -2.49 -6.13
CA MET A 19 -0.62 -2.13 -7.53
C MET A 19 0.53 -2.62 -8.41
N ALA A 20 0.26 -2.79 -9.69
CA ALA A 20 1.31 -3.01 -10.68
C ALA A 20 2.02 -1.69 -10.99
N GLY A 21 3.34 -1.72 -11.05
CA GLY A 21 4.16 -0.56 -11.36
C GLY A 21 5.58 -0.75 -10.87
N LYS A 22 6.26 0.38 -10.61
CA LYS A 22 7.62 0.34 -10.07
C LYS A 22 7.57 0.58 -8.56
N ALA A 23 8.13 -0.37 -7.79
CA ALA A 23 8.28 -0.19 -6.35
C ALA A 23 9.46 0.72 -6.07
N VAL A 24 9.25 1.75 -5.26
CA VAL A 24 10.26 2.74 -4.88
C VAL A 24 10.28 2.92 -3.37
N ALA A 25 11.39 3.46 -2.85
CA ALA A 25 11.53 3.71 -1.43
C ALA A 25 10.50 4.76 -0.97
N ILE A 26 10.01 4.63 0.25
CA ILE A 26 9.07 5.62 0.80
C ILE A 26 9.68 7.02 0.84
N SER A 27 10.99 7.11 1.03
CA SER A 27 11.71 8.39 1.02
C SER A 27 11.71 9.09 -0.33
N ASP A 28 11.35 8.40 -1.41
CA ASP A 28 11.27 8.98 -2.75
C ASP A 28 9.92 9.67 -3.01
N VAL A 29 8.95 9.52 -2.09
CA VAL A 29 7.65 10.18 -2.23
C VAL A 29 7.83 11.69 -2.00
N PRO A 30 7.38 12.54 -2.95
CA PRO A 30 7.55 14.00 -2.82
C PRO A 30 6.51 14.63 -1.87
N ASP A 31 6.36 14.06 -0.71
CA ASP A 31 5.49 14.53 0.37
C ASP A 31 6.14 14.16 1.70
N PRO A 32 6.55 15.15 2.52
CA PRO A 32 7.23 14.88 3.79
C PRO A 32 6.44 14.00 4.75
N THR A 33 5.12 14.05 4.71
CA THR A 33 4.25 13.22 5.55
C THR A 33 4.55 11.73 5.36
N PHE A 34 4.85 11.32 4.13
CA PHE A 34 5.23 9.94 3.82
C PHE A 34 6.74 9.75 3.85
N ALA A 35 7.48 10.64 3.20
CA ALA A 35 8.91 10.47 2.99
C ALA A 35 9.72 10.48 4.29
N GLU A 36 9.26 11.21 5.30
CA GLU A 36 9.95 11.32 6.59
C GLU A 36 9.47 10.28 7.61
N GLY A 37 8.58 9.36 7.19
CA GLY A 37 8.12 8.28 8.04
C GLY A 37 7.11 8.67 9.11
N MET A 38 6.48 9.83 8.99
CA MET A 38 5.53 10.33 9.99
C MET A 38 4.32 9.42 10.15
N LEU A 39 3.87 8.76 9.08
CA LEU A 39 2.74 7.83 9.10
C LEU A 39 3.16 6.38 9.25
N GLY A 40 4.46 6.11 9.24
CA GLY A 40 5.01 4.76 9.33
C GLY A 40 6.02 4.47 8.23
N ASN A 41 6.67 3.32 8.32
CA ASN A 41 7.59 2.84 7.30
C ASN A 41 6.82 2.06 6.23
N GLY A 42 7.35 2.00 5.03
CA GLY A 42 6.72 1.29 3.93
C GLY A 42 7.45 1.47 2.62
N ILE A 43 6.68 1.39 1.55
CA ILE A 43 7.16 1.61 0.17
C ILE A 43 6.16 2.49 -0.56
N ALA A 44 6.48 2.84 -1.79
CA ALA A 44 5.51 3.44 -2.70
C ALA A 44 5.56 2.75 -4.05
N ILE A 45 4.49 2.86 -4.80
CA ILE A 45 4.41 2.36 -6.17
C ILE A 45 4.25 3.55 -7.11
N GLU A 46 5.02 3.56 -8.19
CA GLU A 46 4.75 4.39 -9.36
C GLU A 46 3.89 3.54 -10.30
N PRO A 47 2.54 3.71 -10.26
CA PRO A 47 1.66 2.73 -10.86
C PRO A 47 1.59 2.85 -12.39
N VAL A 48 1.38 1.70 -13.04
CA VAL A 48 1.07 1.63 -14.48
C VAL A 48 -0.37 1.20 -14.73
N ASP A 49 -1.07 0.76 -13.68
CA ASP A 49 -2.47 0.33 -13.71
C ASP A 49 -3.15 0.84 -12.44
N GLY A 50 -4.38 1.32 -12.56
CA GLY A 50 -5.09 1.95 -11.46
C GLY A 50 -5.80 0.99 -10.50
N LYS A 51 -5.68 -0.31 -10.69
CA LYS A 51 -6.31 -1.29 -9.78
C LYS A 51 -5.48 -1.46 -8.51
N VAL A 52 -6.14 -1.34 -7.36
CA VAL A 52 -5.53 -1.48 -6.04
C VAL A 52 -6.06 -2.74 -5.38
N TYR A 53 -5.14 -3.61 -4.97
CA TYR A 53 -5.44 -4.93 -4.41
C TYR A 53 -5.00 -5.03 -2.95
N ALA A 54 -5.67 -5.89 -2.19
CA ALA A 54 -5.26 -6.18 -0.82
C ALA A 54 -3.87 -6.83 -0.82
N PRO A 55 -2.91 -6.28 -0.04
CA PRO A 55 -1.52 -6.78 -0.02
C PRO A 55 -1.37 -8.06 0.79
N CYS A 56 -2.37 -8.42 1.56
CA CYS A 56 -2.42 -9.61 2.41
C CYS A 56 -3.87 -9.86 2.82
N ASP A 57 -4.11 -10.98 3.50
CA ASP A 57 -5.41 -11.23 4.14
C ASP A 57 -5.59 -10.22 5.27
N ALA A 58 -6.71 -9.52 5.27
CA ALA A 58 -6.93 -8.38 6.16
C ALA A 58 -8.41 -8.09 6.36
N THR A 59 -8.69 -7.13 7.23
CA THR A 59 -10.01 -6.53 7.40
C THR A 59 -9.92 -5.06 7.03
N VAL A 60 -10.90 -4.55 6.29
CA VAL A 60 -10.97 -3.13 5.97
C VAL A 60 -11.35 -2.36 7.23
N ASP A 61 -10.40 -1.56 7.72
CA ASP A 61 -10.63 -0.71 8.88
C ASP A 61 -11.40 0.55 8.46
N MET A 62 -10.90 1.23 7.42
CA MET A 62 -11.59 2.38 6.86
C MET A 62 -11.37 2.46 5.36
N MET A 63 -12.45 2.42 4.61
CA MET A 63 -12.47 2.82 3.20
C MET A 63 -12.89 4.30 3.19
N PHE A 64 -12.01 5.18 2.75
CA PHE A 64 -12.33 6.61 2.68
C PHE A 64 -13.45 6.83 1.67
N THR A 65 -14.39 7.69 2.01
CA THR A 65 -15.59 7.90 1.17
C THR A 65 -15.25 8.38 -0.23
N THR A 66 -14.13 9.08 -0.39
CA THR A 66 -13.63 9.51 -1.69
C THR A 66 -12.90 8.40 -2.46
N GLY A 67 -12.58 7.28 -1.81
CA GLY A 67 -11.87 6.16 -2.44
C GLY A 67 -10.40 6.39 -2.72
N HIS A 68 -9.84 7.54 -2.32
CA HIS A 68 -8.42 7.85 -2.56
C HIS A 68 -7.49 7.10 -1.61
N ALA A 69 -7.99 6.57 -0.51
CA ALA A 69 -7.19 5.86 0.48
C ALA A 69 -8.03 4.77 1.16
N VAL A 70 -7.33 3.76 1.65
CA VAL A 70 -7.93 2.68 2.43
C VAL A 70 -6.96 2.27 3.54
N SER A 71 -7.47 2.06 4.75
CA SER A 71 -6.71 1.46 5.83
C SER A 71 -7.20 0.04 6.10
N LEU A 72 -6.26 -0.86 6.35
CA LEU A 72 -6.50 -2.28 6.56
C LEU A 72 -5.82 -2.70 7.85
N VAL A 73 -6.39 -3.70 8.51
CA VAL A 73 -5.70 -4.40 9.59
C VAL A 73 -5.43 -5.82 9.09
N ALA A 74 -4.15 -6.15 8.91
CA ALA A 74 -3.74 -7.48 8.49
C ALA A 74 -4.15 -8.51 9.55
N ASP A 75 -4.40 -9.74 9.13
CA ASP A 75 -4.78 -10.80 10.08
C ASP A 75 -3.72 -11.02 11.16
N PHE A 76 -2.45 -10.70 10.87
CA PHE A 76 -1.37 -10.78 11.87
C PHE A 76 -1.15 -9.49 12.67
N GLY A 77 -1.99 -8.47 12.48
CA GLY A 77 -2.03 -7.28 13.34
C GLY A 77 -1.40 -6.00 12.80
N ALA A 78 -0.75 -6.03 11.63
CA ALA A 78 -0.18 -4.81 11.04
C ALA A 78 -1.29 -3.88 10.55
N GLU A 79 -1.13 -2.60 10.83
CA GLU A 79 -2.06 -1.55 10.40
C GLU A 79 -1.49 -0.89 9.15
N ILE A 80 -2.19 -1.04 8.03
CA ILE A 80 -1.70 -0.64 6.70
C ILE A 80 -2.53 0.52 6.19
N LEU A 81 -1.86 1.53 5.63
CA LEU A 81 -2.51 2.61 4.88
C LEU A 81 -2.00 2.60 3.45
N ILE A 82 -2.92 2.55 2.49
CA ILE A 82 -2.63 2.71 1.06
C ILE A 82 -3.28 4.02 0.64
N HIS A 83 -2.49 4.95 0.10
CA HIS A 83 -2.94 6.28 -0.30
C HIS A 83 -2.66 6.47 -1.78
N VAL A 84 -3.72 6.49 -2.60
CA VAL A 84 -3.60 6.52 -4.06
C VAL A 84 -3.33 7.96 -4.52
N GLY A 85 -2.11 8.20 -5.00
CA GLY A 85 -1.68 9.52 -5.42
C GLY A 85 -1.44 10.47 -4.25
N LEU A 86 -1.10 11.71 -4.55
CA LEU A 86 -0.90 12.75 -3.56
C LEU A 86 -1.92 13.86 -3.78
N GLU A 87 -2.49 14.39 -2.69
CA GLU A 87 -3.52 15.44 -2.71
C GLU A 87 -4.83 15.02 -3.42
N THR A 88 -5.00 13.74 -3.68
CA THR A 88 -6.12 13.21 -4.47
C THR A 88 -7.47 13.28 -3.76
N VAL A 89 -7.48 13.52 -2.45
CA VAL A 89 -8.72 13.82 -1.71
C VAL A 89 -9.43 15.03 -2.31
N SER A 90 -8.68 15.97 -2.88
CA SER A 90 -9.23 17.19 -3.49
C SER A 90 -10.08 16.92 -4.73
N LEU A 91 -10.00 15.72 -5.31
CA LEU A 91 -10.78 15.33 -6.48
C LEU A 91 -12.19 14.83 -6.12
N GLU A 92 -12.52 14.81 -4.83
CA GLU A 92 -13.86 14.51 -4.32
C GLU A 92 -14.41 13.16 -4.77
N GLY A 93 -13.52 12.17 -4.95
CA GLY A 93 -13.89 10.80 -5.32
C GLY A 93 -14.12 10.55 -6.81
N LYS A 94 -14.04 11.57 -7.64
CA LYS A 94 -14.38 11.45 -9.07
C LYS A 94 -13.58 10.38 -9.82
N PRO A 95 -12.23 10.26 -9.64
CA PRO A 95 -11.48 9.25 -10.37
C PRO A 95 -11.46 7.87 -9.71
N PHE A 96 -12.20 7.67 -8.61
CA PHE A 96 -12.09 6.44 -7.82
C PHE A 96 -13.39 5.64 -7.83
N THR A 97 -13.25 4.31 -7.98
CA THR A 97 -14.35 3.35 -7.81
C THR A 97 -14.01 2.45 -6.63
N ILE A 98 -14.90 2.40 -5.65
CA ILE A 98 -14.72 1.65 -4.41
C ILE A 98 -15.31 0.25 -4.57
N HIS A 99 -14.55 -0.79 -4.19
CA HIS A 99 -14.96 -2.20 -4.29
C HIS A 99 -15.02 -2.92 -2.95
N ALA A 100 -14.73 -2.23 -1.85
CA ALA A 100 -14.77 -2.82 -0.51
C ALA A 100 -15.30 -1.81 0.49
N ALA A 101 -15.91 -2.30 1.56
CA ALA A 101 -16.52 -1.46 2.58
C ALA A 101 -15.88 -1.69 3.94
N ASN A 102 -16.06 -0.73 4.85
CA ASN A 102 -15.61 -0.86 6.24
C ASN A 102 -16.10 -2.18 6.85
N GLY A 103 -15.19 -2.89 7.50
CA GLY A 103 -15.49 -4.16 8.14
C GLY A 103 -15.39 -5.39 7.25
N ASP A 104 -15.23 -5.22 5.94
CA ASP A 104 -15.08 -6.36 5.03
C ASP A 104 -13.81 -7.14 5.32
N LYS A 105 -13.93 -8.47 5.33
CA LYS A 105 -12.77 -9.36 5.30
C LYS A 105 -12.32 -9.49 3.86
N VAL A 106 -11.06 -9.24 3.59
CA VAL A 106 -10.49 -9.31 2.24
C VAL A 106 -9.35 -10.31 2.19
N LYS A 107 -9.20 -10.94 1.03
CA LYS A 107 -8.10 -11.87 0.77
C LYS A 107 -7.01 -11.16 -0.01
N LYS A 108 -5.77 -11.60 0.18
CA LYS A 108 -4.64 -11.15 -0.65
C LYS A 108 -5.03 -11.19 -2.13
N GLY A 109 -4.83 -10.07 -2.83
CA GLY A 109 -5.15 -9.97 -4.26
C GLY A 109 -6.58 -9.57 -4.57
N GLN A 110 -7.42 -9.38 -3.56
CA GLN A 110 -8.79 -8.92 -3.77
C GLN A 110 -8.79 -7.43 -4.16
N LEU A 111 -9.59 -7.08 -5.17
CA LEU A 111 -9.69 -5.70 -5.65
C LEU A 111 -10.38 -4.82 -4.61
N LEU A 112 -9.75 -3.70 -4.28
CA LEU A 112 -10.25 -2.75 -3.28
C LEU A 112 -10.74 -1.44 -3.91
N ILE A 113 -9.95 -0.90 -4.84
CA ILE A 113 -10.20 0.40 -5.47
C ILE A 113 -9.76 0.32 -6.92
N GLU A 114 -10.47 1.01 -7.80
CA GLU A 114 -9.98 1.30 -9.14
C GLU A 114 -9.80 2.81 -9.27
N ALA A 115 -8.62 3.24 -9.67
CA ALA A 115 -8.29 4.64 -9.88
C ALA A 115 -8.12 4.92 -11.38
N ASP A 116 -8.70 6.03 -11.83
CA ASP A 116 -8.45 6.55 -13.17
C ASP A 116 -7.18 7.39 -13.13
N LEU A 117 -6.03 6.76 -13.41
CA LEU A 117 -4.73 7.41 -13.32
C LEU A 117 -4.61 8.59 -14.29
N GLU A 118 -5.22 8.50 -15.46
CA GLU A 118 -5.17 9.59 -16.45
C GLU A 118 -5.93 10.82 -15.94
N ALA A 119 -7.06 10.61 -15.26
CA ALA A 119 -7.81 11.71 -14.66
C ALA A 119 -7.02 12.40 -13.55
N ILE A 120 -6.29 11.63 -12.74
CA ILE A 120 -5.43 12.18 -11.68
C ILE A 120 -4.31 13.01 -12.29
N LYS A 121 -3.65 12.49 -13.33
CA LYS A 121 -2.60 13.23 -14.06
C LYS A 121 -3.15 14.50 -14.69
N ALA A 122 -4.32 14.42 -15.31
CA ALA A 122 -4.97 15.56 -15.94
C ALA A 122 -5.30 16.68 -14.94
N ALA A 123 -5.52 16.32 -13.69
CA ALA A 123 -5.72 17.29 -12.60
C ALA A 123 -4.40 17.90 -12.09
N GLY A 124 -3.26 17.46 -12.64
CA GLY A 124 -1.94 17.96 -12.23
C GLY A 124 -1.40 17.33 -10.96
N LEU A 125 -1.95 16.20 -10.54
CA LEU A 125 -1.57 15.55 -9.27
C LEU A 125 -0.68 14.33 -9.52
N PRO A 126 0.26 14.05 -8.59
CA PRO A 126 1.07 12.83 -8.67
C PRO A 126 0.23 11.57 -8.49
N ILE A 127 0.58 10.52 -9.21
CA ILE A 127 -0.08 9.22 -9.09
C ILE A 127 0.67 8.25 -8.15
N ILE A 128 1.86 8.60 -7.71
CA ILE A 128 2.64 7.77 -6.79
C ILE A 128 1.78 7.38 -5.58
N THR A 129 1.82 6.10 -5.22
CA THR A 129 0.91 5.51 -4.24
C THR A 129 1.69 4.91 -3.08
N PRO A 130 1.81 5.61 -1.94
CA PRO A 130 2.45 5.06 -0.75
C PRO A 130 1.61 3.94 -0.13
N MET A 131 2.31 2.93 0.40
CA MET A 131 1.75 1.92 1.29
C MET A 131 2.63 1.86 2.52
N VAL A 132 2.09 2.24 3.68
CA VAL A 132 2.84 2.32 4.93
C VAL A 132 2.21 1.45 6.00
N VAL A 133 3.04 1.00 6.95
CA VAL A 133 2.62 0.26 8.13
C VAL A 133 2.60 1.25 9.29
N CYS A 134 1.40 1.62 9.75
CA CYS A 134 1.24 2.68 10.75
C CYS A 134 1.80 2.29 12.12
N ASN A 135 1.75 1.00 12.46
CA ASN A 135 2.32 0.49 13.71
C ASN A 135 3.71 -0.14 13.49
N THR A 136 4.55 0.52 12.72
CA THR A 136 5.92 0.07 12.40
C THR A 136 6.73 -0.27 13.66
N ASP A 137 6.52 0.44 14.77
CA ASP A 137 7.25 0.22 16.01
C ASP A 137 7.02 -1.18 16.61
N ASP A 138 5.94 -1.85 16.23
CA ASP A 138 5.68 -3.23 16.64
C ASP A 138 6.51 -4.25 15.85
N TYR A 139 7.20 -3.80 14.79
CA TYR A 139 7.92 -4.67 13.86
C TYR A 139 9.38 -4.24 13.72
N PRO A 140 10.25 -4.61 14.69
CA PRO A 140 11.66 -4.24 14.63
C PRO A 140 12.42 -4.84 13.43
N THR A 141 11.91 -5.94 12.86
CA THR A 141 12.42 -6.46 11.59
C THR A 141 11.50 -6.00 10.48
N PHE A 142 12.03 -5.19 9.56
CA PHE A 142 11.24 -4.57 8.51
C PHE A 142 12.10 -4.44 7.25
N ASP A 143 11.85 -5.29 6.27
CA ASP A 143 12.60 -5.32 5.01
C ASP A 143 11.72 -4.91 3.85
N THR A 144 12.26 -4.12 2.95
CA THR A 144 11.56 -3.70 1.73
C THR A 144 12.29 -4.19 0.49
N SER A 145 11.55 -4.41 -0.59
CA SER A 145 12.09 -4.79 -1.89
C SER A 145 11.62 -3.75 -2.91
N VAL A 146 12.53 -2.86 -3.29
CA VAL A 146 12.23 -1.72 -4.17
C VAL A 146 13.23 -1.61 -5.32
N GLY A 147 12.97 -0.70 -6.25
CA GLY A 147 13.85 -0.43 -7.37
C GLY A 147 13.59 -1.29 -8.60
N LYS A 148 12.45 -1.97 -8.66
CA LYS A 148 12.08 -2.86 -9.76
C LYS A 148 10.59 -2.80 -10.08
N ALA A 149 10.24 -3.25 -11.28
CA ALA A 149 8.84 -3.43 -11.67
C ALA A 149 8.22 -4.59 -10.88
N VAL A 150 7.00 -4.39 -10.41
CA VAL A 150 6.25 -5.38 -9.61
C VAL A 150 4.81 -5.49 -10.10
N THR A 151 4.19 -6.60 -9.74
CA THR A 151 2.74 -6.78 -9.83
C THR A 151 2.19 -7.01 -8.43
N ASN A 152 0.86 -7.10 -8.31
CA ASN A 152 0.21 -7.39 -7.03
C ASN A 152 0.48 -8.80 -6.48
N GLU A 153 1.28 -9.61 -7.18
CA GLU A 153 1.72 -10.92 -6.71
C GLU A 153 3.13 -10.89 -6.12
N ASP A 154 3.85 -9.78 -6.28
CA ASP A 154 5.24 -9.67 -5.81
C ASP A 154 5.32 -9.11 -4.39
N VAL A 155 6.10 -9.76 -3.54
CA VAL A 155 6.32 -9.30 -2.17
C VAL A 155 7.22 -8.07 -2.18
N VAL A 156 6.78 -7.02 -1.49
CA VAL A 156 7.52 -5.76 -1.38
C VAL A 156 7.91 -5.40 0.05
N ILE A 157 7.23 -5.97 1.05
CA ILE A 157 7.55 -5.77 2.48
C ILE A 157 7.55 -7.13 3.17
N SER A 158 8.56 -7.36 4.00
CA SER A 158 8.63 -8.51 4.92
C SER A 158 8.95 -7.97 6.30
N LEU A 159 8.17 -8.38 7.30
CA LEU A 159 8.32 -7.83 8.65
C LEU A 159 8.06 -8.88 9.72
N ALA A 160 8.58 -8.64 10.92
CA ALA A 160 8.40 -9.53 12.07
C ALA A 160 8.50 -8.75 13.37
N LYS A 161 7.77 -9.22 14.36
CA LYS A 161 7.85 -8.71 15.73
C LYS A 161 9.11 -9.12 16.46
#